data_a45c43ecb8fb3168910bf0be1d311e7f
#
_entry.id   a45c43ecb8fb3168910bf0be1d311e7f
#
_cell.length_a   1.000
_cell.length_b   1.000
_cell.length_c   1.000
_cell.angle_alpha   90.00
_cell.angle_beta   90.00
_cell.angle_gamma   90.00
#
_symmetry.space_group_name_H-M   'P 1'
#
loop_
_entity.id
_entity.type
_entity.pdbx_description
1 polymer ?
#
loop_
_entity_poly.entity_id
_entity_poly.type
_entity_poly.pdbx_seq_one_letter_code
_entity_poly.pdbx_strand_id
1 'polypeptide(L)'
;MQSFLGLSSYYRNQMKRFAHITSNIYKLFSIDVVFVITKERMDAYESIKHELNNAPVLMLPDFELLFKLYKDAACSQGLGEALHQRQIVDGEPREGVICYISRKLEDSEARYGATQTEFLFSI
;
A
#
# COMPACT_ATOMS: atom_id res chain seq x y z
N MET A 1 -14.26 11.71 -7.91
CA MET A 1 -13.36 10.54 -7.87
C MET A 1 -11.88 10.93 -7.86
N GLN A 2 -11.40 11.78 -8.78
CA GLN A 2 -10.00 12.24 -8.77
C GLN A 2 -9.59 12.97 -7.49
N SER A 3 -10.43 13.86 -6.97
CA SER A 3 -10.18 14.56 -5.70
C SER A 3 -10.09 13.60 -4.52
N PHE A 4 -10.91 12.56 -4.52
CA PHE A 4 -10.88 11.50 -3.50
C PHE A 4 -9.57 10.70 -3.58
N LEU A 5 -9.11 10.32 -4.77
CA LEU A 5 -7.84 9.63 -4.95
C LEU A 5 -6.64 10.51 -4.56
N GLY A 6 -6.70 11.81 -4.86
CA GLY A 6 -5.67 12.76 -4.43
C GLY A 6 -5.55 12.83 -2.91
N LEU A 7 -6.67 12.94 -2.21
CA LEU A 7 -6.70 12.91 -0.75
C LEU A 7 -6.18 11.58 -0.19
N SER A 8 -6.65 10.47 -0.76
CA SER A 8 -6.22 9.12 -0.35
C SER A 8 -4.73 8.90 -0.56
N SER A 9 -4.17 9.42 -1.65
CA SER A 9 -2.74 9.33 -1.96
C SER A 9 -1.87 10.07 -0.94
N TYR A 10 -2.36 11.15 -0.36
CA TYR A 10 -1.66 11.85 0.73
C TYR A 10 -1.43 10.93 1.94
N TYR A 11 -2.39 10.05 2.23
CA TYR A 11 -2.33 9.10 3.34
C TYR A 11 -1.86 7.69 2.95
N ARG A 12 -1.35 7.49 1.74
CA ARG A 12 -0.96 6.17 1.22
C ARG A 12 0.03 5.40 2.11
N ASN A 13 0.93 6.11 2.77
CA ASN A 13 1.94 5.50 3.67
C ASN A 13 1.33 4.95 4.97
N GLN A 14 0.09 5.30 5.26
CA GLN A 14 -0.69 4.78 6.40
C GLN A 14 -1.59 3.61 6.00
N MET A 15 -1.68 3.29 4.71
CA MET A 15 -2.55 2.24 4.18
C MET A 15 -1.74 1.10 3.60
N LYS A 16 -1.94 -0.08 4.17
CA LYS A 16 -1.36 -1.30 3.63
C LYS A 16 -1.96 -1.60 2.25
N ARG A 17 -1.09 -1.96 1.30
CA ARG A 17 -1.51 -2.33 -0.07
C ARG A 17 -2.30 -1.26 -0.82
N PHE A 18 -2.04 0.00 -0.59
CA PHE A 18 -2.73 1.11 -1.25
C PHE A 18 -2.79 0.95 -2.78
N ALA A 19 -1.68 0.62 -3.43
CA ALA A 19 -1.62 0.45 -4.88
C ALA A 19 -2.54 -0.68 -5.37
N HIS A 20 -2.66 -1.77 -4.62
CA HIS A 20 -3.55 -2.87 -4.94
C HIS A 20 -5.03 -2.44 -4.82
N ILE A 21 -5.39 -1.80 -3.71
CA ILE A 21 -6.77 -1.35 -3.46
C ILE A 21 -7.23 -0.35 -4.52
N THR A 22 -6.36 0.58 -4.90
CA THR A 22 -6.69 1.66 -5.83
C THR A 22 -6.58 1.30 -7.30
N SER A 23 -5.99 0.15 -7.65
CA SER A 23 -5.70 -0.22 -9.04
C SER A 23 -6.93 -0.17 -9.96
N ASN A 24 -8.07 -0.66 -9.48
CA ASN A 24 -9.32 -0.67 -10.25
C ASN A 24 -9.92 0.73 -10.42
N ILE A 25 -9.71 1.62 -9.46
CA ILE A 25 -10.19 3.01 -9.56
C ILE A 25 -9.31 3.80 -10.53
N TYR A 26 -8.00 3.61 -10.50
CA TYR A 26 -7.10 4.29 -11.44
C TYR A 26 -7.35 3.92 -12.90
N LYS A 27 -7.86 2.72 -13.19
CA LYS A 27 -8.26 2.32 -14.54
C LYS A 27 -9.37 3.20 -15.14
N LEU A 28 -10.17 3.86 -14.30
CA LEU A 28 -11.21 4.80 -14.77
C LEU A 28 -10.66 6.05 -15.46
N PHE A 29 -9.40 6.39 -15.21
CA PHE A 29 -8.75 7.57 -15.78
C PHE A 29 -7.96 7.28 -17.06
N SER A 30 -7.98 6.03 -17.54
CA SER A 30 -7.42 5.67 -18.84
C SER A 30 -8.28 6.22 -19.96
N ILE A 31 -7.65 6.73 -21.02
CA ILE A 31 -8.31 7.39 -22.15
C ILE A 31 -9.32 6.46 -22.84
N ASP A 32 -9.04 5.17 -22.89
CA ASP A 32 -9.83 4.16 -23.59
C ASP A 32 -10.91 3.49 -22.74
N VAL A 33 -11.11 3.95 -21.50
CA VAL A 33 -12.06 3.31 -20.58
C VAL A 33 -13.27 4.22 -20.35
N VAL A 34 -14.46 3.70 -20.66
CA VAL A 34 -15.72 4.39 -20.34
C VAL A 34 -15.87 4.48 -18.82
N PHE A 35 -16.26 5.67 -18.35
CA PHE A 35 -16.49 5.88 -16.93
C PHE A 35 -17.76 5.13 -16.49
N VAL A 36 -17.58 3.95 -15.92
CA VAL A 36 -18.65 3.12 -15.34
C VAL A 36 -18.25 2.71 -13.94
N ILE A 37 -19.14 2.94 -12.98
CA ILE A 37 -18.94 2.48 -11.61
C ILE A 37 -19.38 1.02 -11.52
N THR A 38 -18.43 0.10 -11.54
CA THR A 38 -18.68 -1.33 -11.33
C THR A 38 -18.72 -1.64 -9.83
N LYS A 39 -19.23 -2.84 -9.49
CA LYS A 39 -19.20 -3.32 -8.09
C LYS A 39 -17.78 -3.35 -7.55
N GLU A 40 -16.81 -3.85 -8.31
CA GLU A 40 -15.39 -3.92 -7.89
C GLU A 40 -14.79 -2.54 -7.61
N ARG A 41 -15.16 -1.53 -8.40
CA ARG A 41 -14.72 -0.15 -8.21
C ARG A 41 -15.37 0.50 -6.99
N MET A 42 -16.64 0.20 -6.74
CA MET A 42 -17.33 0.64 -5.53
C MET A 42 -16.75 -0.04 -4.30
N ASP A 43 -16.47 -1.33 -4.35
CA ASP A 43 -15.83 -2.07 -3.26
C ASP A 43 -14.44 -1.51 -2.94
N ALA A 44 -13.66 -1.14 -3.95
CA ALA A 44 -12.36 -0.48 -3.78
C ALA A 44 -12.51 0.89 -3.10
N TYR A 45 -13.49 1.68 -3.50
CA TYR A 45 -13.81 2.97 -2.89
C TYR A 45 -14.17 2.84 -1.40
N GLU A 46 -15.05 1.90 -1.07
CA GLU A 46 -15.44 1.61 0.31
C GLU A 46 -14.27 1.06 1.14
N SER A 47 -13.41 0.24 0.54
CA SER A 47 -12.19 -0.25 1.19
C SER A 47 -11.25 0.89 1.56
N ILE A 48 -11.04 1.85 0.68
CA ILE A 48 -10.20 3.04 0.98
C ILE A 48 -10.82 3.86 2.10
N LYS A 49 -12.13 4.08 2.09
CA LYS A 49 -12.82 4.78 3.18
C LYS A 49 -12.63 4.08 4.52
N HIS A 50 -12.78 2.76 4.52
CA HIS A 50 -12.56 1.94 5.71
C HIS A 50 -11.12 2.07 6.23
N GLU A 51 -10.13 1.96 5.36
CA GLU A 51 -8.71 2.09 5.72
C GLU A 51 -8.38 3.49 6.25
N LEU A 52 -8.91 4.55 5.65
CA LEU A 52 -8.74 5.92 6.15
C LEU A 52 -9.31 6.12 7.55
N ASN A 53 -10.47 5.53 7.83
CA ASN A 53 -11.12 5.64 9.13
C ASN A 53 -10.42 4.81 10.22
N ASN A 54 -9.74 3.73 9.83
CA ASN A 54 -9.08 2.79 10.74
C ASN A 54 -7.56 2.80 10.59
N ALA A 55 -6.99 3.82 9.94
CA ALA A 55 -5.56 3.92 9.73
C ALA A 55 -4.80 3.82 11.07
N PRO A 56 -3.78 2.97 11.16
CA PRO A 56 -3.00 2.84 12.39
C PRO A 56 -2.23 4.13 12.68
N VAL A 57 -2.04 4.41 13.96
CA VAL A 57 -1.11 5.46 14.37
C VAL A 57 0.30 5.00 14.02
N LEU A 58 0.96 5.73 13.13
CA LEU A 58 2.32 5.43 12.72
C LEU A 58 3.31 5.84 13.82
N MET A 59 4.34 5.03 13.96
CA MET A 59 5.44 5.30 14.88
C MET A 59 6.45 6.24 14.21
N LEU A 60 6.96 7.24 14.94
CA LEU A 60 8.06 8.07 14.45
C LEU A 60 9.36 7.26 14.43
N PRO A 61 10.15 7.35 13.36
CA PRO A 61 11.39 6.61 13.26
C PRO A 61 12.46 7.14 14.21
N ASP A 62 13.22 6.22 14.80
CA ASP A 62 14.47 6.50 15.49
C ASP A 62 15.62 5.96 14.64
N PHE A 63 16.44 6.84 14.07
CA PHE A 63 17.51 6.46 13.15
C PHE A 63 18.71 5.78 13.81
N GLU A 64 18.76 5.76 15.13
CA GLU A 64 19.77 5.03 15.90
C GLU A 64 19.42 3.54 16.06
N LEU A 65 18.16 3.17 15.77
CA LEU A 65 17.66 1.81 15.93
C LEU A 65 17.51 1.09 14.58
N LEU A 66 17.54 -0.24 14.63
CA LEU A 66 17.36 -1.06 13.44
C LEU A 66 15.91 -1.02 12.93
N PHE A 67 15.78 -0.99 11.62
CA PHE A 67 14.50 -1.13 10.95
C PHE A 67 14.24 -2.58 10.54
N LYS A 68 12.97 -2.96 10.53
CA LYS A 68 12.49 -4.24 9.98
C LYS A 68 11.62 -3.98 8.78
N LEU A 69 11.94 -4.60 7.67
CA LEU A 69 11.16 -4.51 6.44
C LEU A 69 10.38 -5.82 6.23
N TYR A 70 9.06 -5.70 6.22
CA TYR A 70 8.16 -6.80 5.87
C TYR A 70 7.70 -6.61 4.43
N LYS A 71 7.90 -7.64 3.61
CA LYS A 71 7.56 -7.65 2.19
C LYS A 71 6.35 -8.55 1.95
N ASP A 72 5.46 -8.12 1.10
CA ASP A 72 4.29 -8.88 0.69
C ASP A 72 4.24 -8.95 -0.85
N ALA A 73 4.78 -10.03 -1.38
CA ALA A 73 4.86 -10.27 -2.82
C ALA A 73 3.62 -10.97 -3.40
N ALA A 74 2.62 -11.27 -2.59
CA ALA A 74 1.51 -12.14 -2.97
C ALA A 74 0.47 -11.50 -3.90
N CYS A 75 0.67 -10.28 -4.34
CA CYS A 75 -0.32 -9.59 -5.16
C CYS A 75 0.09 -9.54 -6.61
N SER A 76 -0.69 -10.18 -7.48
CA SER A 76 -0.59 -10.04 -8.94
C SER A 76 -0.80 -8.60 -9.46
N GLN A 77 -1.24 -7.69 -8.60
CA GLN A 77 -1.60 -6.32 -8.98
C GLN A 77 -0.71 -5.25 -8.35
N GLY A 78 0.18 -5.60 -7.43
CA GLY A 78 1.02 -4.62 -6.77
C GLY A 78 2.01 -5.23 -5.79
N LEU A 79 3.05 -4.47 -5.49
CA LEU A 79 4.02 -4.74 -4.45
C LEU A 79 3.63 -3.98 -3.18
N GLY A 80 3.75 -4.62 -2.03
CA GLY A 80 3.50 -3.99 -0.74
C GLY A 80 4.63 -4.28 0.25
N GLU A 81 5.05 -3.25 0.95
CA GLU A 81 6.05 -3.36 2.00
C GLU A 81 5.58 -2.59 3.24
N ALA A 82 6.00 -3.04 4.40
CA ALA A 82 5.78 -2.33 5.66
C ALA A 82 7.11 -2.18 6.38
N LEU A 83 7.47 -0.95 6.68
CA LEU A 83 8.64 -0.64 7.48
C LEU A 83 8.24 -0.55 8.94
N HIS A 84 8.83 -1.39 9.76
CA HIS A 84 8.60 -1.46 11.21
C HIS A 84 9.85 -1.09 11.98
N GLN A 85 9.67 -0.73 13.22
CA GLN A 85 10.75 -0.54 14.17
C GLN A 85 10.32 -0.99 15.56
N ARG A 86 11.26 -1.57 16.30
CA ARG A 86 11.06 -1.91 17.70
C ARG A 86 11.68 -0.81 18.55
N GLN A 87 10.86 -0.13 19.34
CA GLN A 87 11.27 0.95 20.23
C GLN A 87 10.84 0.63 21.67
N ILE A 88 11.47 1.29 22.63
CA ILE A 88 11.05 1.23 24.02
C ILE A 88 10.08 2.40 24.25
N VAL A 89 8.83 2.08 24.56
CA VAL A 89 7.77 3.05 24.84
C VAL A 89 7.27 2.80 26.26
N ASP A 90 7.32 3.82 27.10
CA ASP A 90 6.93 3.71 28.53
C ASP A 90 7.66 2.57 29.28
N GLY A 91 8.93 2.34 28.95
CA GLY A 91 9.77 1.32 29.56
C GLY A 91 9.58 -0.11 29.01
N GLU A 92 8.67 -0.31 28.05
CA GLU A 92 8.41 -1.61 27.43
C GLU A 92 8.75 -1.61 25.93
N PRO A 93 9.33 -2.73 25.42
CA PRO A 93 9.59 -2.84 23.99
C PRO A 93 8.28 -2.98 23.22
N ARG A 94 8.09 -2.13 22.21
CA ARG A 94 6.97 -2.18 21.26
C ARG A 94 7.49 -2.17 19.84
N GLU A 95 6.91 -3.03 19.00
CA GLU A 95 7.11 -2.98 17.56
C GLU A 95 5.93 -2.23 16.94
N GLY A 96 6.24 -1.22 16.15
CA GLY A 96 5.23 -0.42 15.46
C GLY A 96 5.58 -0.20 13.99
N VAL A 97 4.59 0.24 13.24
CA VAL A 97 4.73 0.57 11.82
C VAL A 97 5.22 2.00 11.67
N ILE A 98 6.29 2.19 10.91
CA ILE A 98 6.81 3.50 10.53
C ILE A 98 6.05 4.02 9.30
N CYS A 99 5.96 3.19 8.26
CA CYS A 99 5.18 3.50 7.06
C CYS A 99 4.86 2.24 6.28
N TYR A 100 3.84 2.36 5.42
CA TYR A 100 3.56 1.39 4.37
C TYR A 100 4.03 1.93 3.02
N ILE A 101 4.59 1.06 2.20
CA ILE A 101 5.04 1.37 0.84
C ILE A 101 4.29 0.44 -0.11
N SER A 102 3.73 0.98 -1.18
CA SER A 102 3.07 0.18 -2.20
C SER A 102 3.36 0.73 -3.58
N ARG A 103 3.49 -0.17 -4.55
CA ARG A 103 3.70 0.17 -5.95
C ARG A 103 2.89 -0.76 -6.83
N LYS A 104 2.21 -0.21 -7.83
CA LYS A 104 1.56 -1.01 -8.86
C LYS A 104 2.63 -1.73 -9.70
N LEU A 105 2.38 -2.99 -10.03
CA LEU A 105 3.19 -3.73 -10.99
C LEU A 105 2.93 -3.20 -12.41
N GLU A 106 3.99 -3.10 -13.20
CA GLU A 106 3.87 -2.90 -14.64
C GLU A 106 3.36 -4.18 -15.31
N ASP A 107 2.80 -4.06 -16.52
CA ASP A 107 2.22 -5.20 -17.23
C ASP A 107 3.23 -6.34 -17.48
N SER A 108 4.50 -6.01 -17.67
CA SER A 108 5.59 -6.97 -17.79
C SER A 108 5.87 -7.68 -16.46
N GLU A 109 5.87 -6.95 -15.36
CA GLU A 109 6.15 -7.44 -14.02
C GLU A 109 5.00 -8.32 -13.47
N ALA A 110 3.76 -8.03 -13.84
CA ALA A 110 2.58 -8.81 -13.44
C ALA A 110 2.64 -10.28 -13.94
N ARG A 111 3.49 -10.57 -14.92
CA ARG A 111 3.74 -11.91 -15.46
C ARG A 111 4.90 -12.64 -14.79
N TYR A 112 5.57 -12.03 -13.84
CA TYR A 112 6.69 -12.66 -13.13
C TYR A 112 6.21 -13.78 -12.21
N GLY A 113 6.99 -14.86 -12.14
CA GLY A 113 6.79 -15.88 -11.11
C GLY A 113 7.11 -15.35 -9.71
N ALA A 114 6.68 -16.07 -8.68
CA ALA A 114 6.86 -15.66 -7.28
C ALA A 114 8.32 -15.28 -6.94
N THR A 115 9.28 -16.06 -7.37
CA THR A 115 10.71 -15.82 -7.14
C THR A 115 11.20 -14.52 -7.80
N GLN A 116 10.74 -14.24 -9.02
CA GLN A 116 11.10 -13.02 -9.73
C GLN A 116 10.48 -11.79 -9.07
N THR A 117 9.26 -11.93 -8.58
CA THR A 117 8.57 -10.86 -7.86
C THR A 117 9.28 -10.53 -6.54
N GLU A 118 9.69 -11.56 -5.79
CA GLU A 118 10.48 -11.36 -4.56
C GLU A 118 11.83 -10.69 -4.84
N PHE A 119 12.49 -11.04 -5.95
CA PHE A 119 13.74 -10.40 -6.35
C PHE A 119 13.53 -8.92 -6.70
N LEU A 120 12.41 -8.58 -7.36
CA LEU A 120 12.05 -7.20 -7.68
C LEU A 120 11.89 -6.33 -6.43
N PHE A 121 11.38 -6.90 -5.33
CA PHE A 121 11.32 -6.21 -4.04
C PHE A 121 12.70 -5.88 -3.43
N SER A 122 13.72 -6.56 -3.87
CA SER A 122 15.07 -6.42 -3.30
C SER A 122 15.89 -5.31 -3.96
N ILE A 123 15.36 -4.75 -5.03
CA ILE A 123 15.94 -3.63 -5.75
C ILE A 123 15.39 -2.30 -5.24
#